data_1a095624e7a942e2827136b237f608bd
#
_entry.id   1a095624e7a942e2827136b237f608bd
#
_cell.length_a   1.000
_cell.length_b   1.000
_cell.length_c   1.000
_cell.angle_alpha   90.00
_cell.angle_beta   90.00
_cell.angle_gamma   90.00
#
_symmetry.space_group_name_H-M   'P 1'
#
loop_
_entity.id
_entity.type
_entity.pdbx_description
1 polymer ?
#
loop_
_entity_poly.entity_id
_entity_poly.type
_entity_poly.pdbx_seq_one_letter_code
_entity_poly.pdbx_strand_id
1 'polypeptide(L)'
;MFETITPIDNSVLVKREYATEEDIEKSLSNSYSVREHWKNISLEERKKSVLNFVEIFLKNKDVSSNLCKQIGRPIAQCPGEMRGFEERARYMIENADRALSRVISIKNDEFDNYINKEPLGTIFVIAPWNYPFNTSVNSIVPSLLAGNAVILKHSSQTPLCAEELYEAAKQSSLPKNIFQYLHLDHDQTSRIISDSRINHVLFTGSVSGGKQIKKSIGTRFIGAGLELGGKDPAYVRADCDLDHAVENLVDGSYFNSGQSCCGIERIYVDKKIYNTFVEKFKDVTEKYVLGNPLEMETNLGPVVKQSAANYIRSEVNNAISQGGKNIIDNKKFNLDDGNNCYVS
;
A
#
# COMPACT_ATOMS: atom_id res chain seq x y z
N MET A 1 -23.23 -3.99 2.94
CA MET A 1 -22.86 -2.57 3.05
C MET A 1 -21.75 -2.40 4.07
N PHE A 2 -20.81 -1.48 3.82
CA PHE A 2 -19.80 -1.03 4.80
C PHE A 2 -19.71 0.49 4.80
N GLU A 3 -19.20 1.02 5.91
CA GLU A 3 -18.95 2.45 6.09
C GLU A 3 -17.45 2.68 6.27
N THR A 4 -16.92 3.69 5.59
CA THR A 4 -15.58 4.22 5.86
C THR A 4 -15.71 5.38 6.82
N ILE A 5 -15.07 5.26 7.98
CA ILE A 5 -15.03 6.29 9.00
C ILE A 5 -13.75 7.10 8.81
N THR A 6 -13.88 8.43 8.74
CA THR A 6 -12.71 9.29 8.74
C THR A 6 -12.09 9.36 10.14
N PRO A 7 -10.76 9.22 10.28
CA PRO A 7 -10.13 9.35 11.59
C PRO A 7 -10.04 10.80 12.10
N ILE A 8 -10.42 11.77 11.29
CA ILE A 8 -10.34 13.21 11.63
C ILE A 8 -11.30 13.53 12.80
N ASP A 9 -12.54 13.06 12.67
CA ASP A 9 -13.62 13.36 13.62
C ASP A 9 -14.53 12.16 13.91
N ASN A 10 -14.14 10.97 13.43
CA ASN A 10 -14.92 9.74 13.53
C ASN A 10 -16.30 9.79 12.83
N SER A 11 -16.51 10.71 11.90
CA SER A 11 -17.73 10.74 11.09
C SER A 11 -17.69 9.72 9.94
N VAL A 12 -18.87 9.40 9.39
CA VAL A 12 -18.97 8.54 8.20
C VAL A 12 -18.58 9.35 6.97
N LEU A 13 -17.49 8.96 6.32
CA LEU A 13 -17.00 9.61 5.09
C LEU A 13 -17.76 9.12 3.85
N VAL A 14 -17.84 7.81 3.68
CA VAL A 14 -18.57 7.18 2.56
C VAL A 14 -19.21 5.86 2.99
N LYS A 15 -20.29 5.48 2.29
CA LYS A 15 -20.95 4.18 2.41
C LYS A 15 -20.89 3.48 1.07
N ARG A 16 -20.60 2.19 1.05
CA ARG A 16 -20.56 1.36 -0.16
C ARG A 16 -21.19 0.01 0.10
N GLU A 17 -21.82 -0.54 -0.93
CA GLU A 17 -22.27 -1.92 -0.89
C GLU A 17 -21.12 -2.86 -1.21
N TYR A 18 -21.12 -4.03 -0.61
CA TYR A 18 -20.29 -5.13 -1.08
C TYR A 18 -20.84 -5.65 -2.42
N ALA A 19 -19.95 -6.15 -3.26
CA ALA A 19 -20.33 -6.76 -4.52
C ALA A 19 -21.34 -7.92 -4.30
N THR A 20 -22.33 -8.00 -5.17
CA THR A 20 -23.25 -9.14 -5.21
C THR A 20 -22.56 -10.38 -5.80
N GLU A 21 -23.19 -11.55 -5.67
CA GLU A 21 -22.72 -12.78 -6.34
C GLU A 21 -22.66 -12.59 -7.86
N GLU A 22 -23.63 -11.87 -8.41
CA GLU A 22 -23.68 -11.56 -9.84
C GLU A 22 -22.51 -10.66 -10.28
N ASP A 23 -22.17 -9.63 -9.47
CA ASP A 23 -21.02 -8.76 -9.74
C ASP A 23 -19.71 -9.54 -9.71
N ILE A 24 -19.54 -10.43 -8.73
CA ILE A 24 -18.36 -11.28 -8.61
C ILE A 24 -18.24 -12.20 -9.82
N GLU A 25 -19.31 -12.92 -10.17
CA GLU A 25 -19.34 -13.84 -11.30
C GLU A 25 -19.06 -13.11 -12.62
N LYS A 26 -19.66 -11.96 -12.81
CA LYS A 26 -19.44 -11.11 -13.98
C LYS A 26 -17.98 -10.62 -14.06
N SER A 27 -17.41 -10.19 -12.95
CA SER A 27 -16.01 -9.74 -12.92
C SER A 27 -15.05 -10.86 -13.25
N LEU A 28 -15.24 -12.05 -12.68
CA LEU A 28 -14.43 -13.23 -12.94
C LEU A 28 -14.53 -13.67 -14.41
N SER A 29 -15.75 -13.75 -14.95
CA SER A 29 -16.01 -14.13 -16.35
C SER A 29 -15.44 -13.12 -17.34
N ASN A 30 -15.58 -11.83 -17.05
CA ASN A 30 -15.00 -10.75 -17.86
C ASN A 30 -13.47 -10.81 -17.90
N SER A 31 -12.83 -10.97 -16.75
CA SER A 31 -11.37 -11.09 -16.68
C SER A 31 -10.86 -12.31 -17.42
N TYR A 32 -11.57 -13.44 -17.29
CA TYR A 32 -11.23 -14.68 -18.00
C TYR A 32 -11.33 -14.51 -19.52
N SER A 33 -12.34 -13.80 -20.01
CA SER A 33 -12.57 -13.62 -21.45
C SER A 33 -11.58 -12.64 -22.08
N VAL A 34 -11.27 -11.52 -21.41
CA VAL A 34 -10.44 -10.46 -21.99
C VAL A 34 -8.95 -10.80 -21.99
N ARG A 35 -8.48 -11.65 -21.07
CA ARG A 35 -7.06 -11.97 -20.90
C ARG A 35 -6.39 -12.53 -22.15
N GLU A 36 -7.09 -13.36 -22.94
CA GLU A 36 -6.53 -13.96 -24.16
C GLU A 36 -6.29 -12.90 -25.24
N HIS A 37 -7.19 -11.93 -25.37
CA HIS A 37 -6.96 -10.78 -26.24
C HIS A 37 -5.73 -9.97 -25.78
N TRP A 38 -5.66 -9.63 -24.49
CA TRP A 38 -4.58 -8.82 -23.93
C TRP A 38 -3.21 -9.50 -23.98
N LYS A 39 -3.17 -10.81 -23.76
CA LYS A 39 -1.96 -11.63 -23.90
C LYS A 39 -1.33 -11.52 -25.29
N ASN A 40 -2.19 -11.44 -26.32
CA ASN A 40 -1.74 -11.39 -27.73
C ASN A 40 -1.41 -9.97 -28.22
N ILE A 41 -1.68 -8.93 -27.42
CA ILE A 41 -1.23 -7.56 -27.70
C ILE A 41 0.30 -7.48 -27.49
N SER A 42 0.99 -6.76 -28.39
CA SER A 42 2.45 -6.58 -28.28
C SER A 42 2.85 -5.86 -26.98
N LEU A 43 4.03 -6.13 -26.45
CA LEU A 43 4.53 -5.46 -25.26
C LEU A 43 4.54 -3.92 -25.43
N GLU A 44 4.93 -3.44 -26.60
CA GLU A 44 4.93 -2.00 -26.90
C GLU A 44 3.54 -1.36 -26.82
N GLU A 45 2.53 -2.03 -27.31
CA GLU A 45 1.15 -1.55 -27.21
C GLU A 45 0.63 -1.62 -25.77
N ARG A 46 0.98 -2.67 -25.02
CA ARG A 46 0.65 -2.75 -23.59
C ARG A 46 1.33 -1.62 -22.80
N LYS A 47 2.61 -1.34 -23.04
CA LYS A 47 3.35 -0.21 -22.44
C LYS A 47 2.65 1.12 -22.70
N LYS A 48 2.24 1.38 -23.95
CA LYS A 48 1.51 2.61 -24.33
C LYS A 48 0.17 2.72 -23.58
N SER A 49 -0.60 1.64 -23.52
CA SER A 49 -1.89 1.63 -22.86
C SER A 49 -1.77 1.80 -21.35
N VAL A 50 -0.78 1.14 -20.72
CA VAL A 50 -0.51 1.29 -19.30
C VAL A 50 0.00 2.69 -18.97
N LEU A 51 0.86 3.27 -19.80
CA LEU A 51 1.32 4.66 -19.63
C LEU A 51 0.15 5.64 -19.72
N ASN A 52 -0.73 5.46 -20.69
CA ASN A 52 -1.93 6.29 -20.83
C ASN A 52 -2.85 6.21 -19.60
N PHE A 53 -3.05 5.01 -19.03
CA PHE A 53 -3.76 4.83 -17.76
C PHE A 53 -3.10 5.63 -16.62
N VAL A 54 -1.78 5.53 -16.48
CA VAL A 54 -1.00 6.26 -15.45
C VAL A 54 -1.17 7.78 -15.62
N GLU A 55 -1.04 8.28 -16.83
CA GLU A 55 -1.17 9.72 -17.12
C GLU A 55 -2.58 10.27 -16.85
N ILE A 56 -3.62 9.48 -17.11
CA ILE A 56 -5.00 9.85 -16.78
C ILE A 56 -5.20 9.88 -15.27
N PHE A 57 -4.71 8.87 -14.56
CA PHE A 57 -4.81 8.82 -13.09
C PHE A 57 -4.13 10.04 -12.43
N LEU A 58 -2.95 10.42 -12.90
CA LEU A 58 -2.20 11.56 -12.35
C LEU A 58 -2.87 12.92 -12.57
N LYS A 59 -3.83 13.03 -13.48
CA LYS A 59 -4.61 14.26 -13.69
C LYS A 59 -5.74 14.46 -12.67
N ASN A 60 -6.06 13.44 -11.87
CA ASN A 60 -7.10 13.54 -10.86
C ASN A 60 -6.63 14.38 -9.67
N LYS A 61 -7.24 15.56 -9.49
CA LYS A 61 -6.89 16.53 -8.45
C LYS A 61 -7.43 16.19 -7.06
N ASP A 62 -8.43 15.31 -7.00
CA ASP A 62 -9.14 15.00 -5.75
C ASP A 62 -8.44 13.91 -4.93
N VAL A 63 -7.51 13.17 -5.53
CA VAL A 63 -6.83 12.02 -4.92
C VAL A 63 -6.19 12.37 -3.58
N SER A 64 -5.46 13.48 -3.50
CA SER A 64 -4.80 13.89 -2.24
C SER A 64 -5.79 14.22 -1.14
N SER A 65 -6.88 14.93 -1.46
CA SER A 65 -7.93 15.25 -0.48
C SER A 65 -8.67 14.00 -0.01
N ASN A 66 -9.02 13.12 -0.94
CA ASN A 66 -9.68 11.86 -0.63
C ASN A 66 -8.80 10.93 0.20
N LEU A 67 -7.51 10.87 -0.09
CA LEU A 67 -6.53 10.10 0.69
C LEU A 67 -6.45 10.63 2.12
N CYS A 68 -6.25 11.94 2.28
CA CYS A 68 -6.20 12.61 3.58
C CYS A 68 -7.43 12.27 4.44
N LYS A 69 -8.64 12.43 3.87
CA LYS A 69 -9.90 12.15 4.58
C LYS A 69 -10.09 10.69 4.96
N GLN A 70 -9.63 9.75 4.12
CA GLN A 70 -9.81 8.32 4.38
C GLN A 70 -8.89 7.80 5.49
N ILE A 71 -7.64 8.27 5.57
CA ILE A 71 -6.64 7.68 6.47
C ILE A 71 -6.01 8.64 7.47
N GLY A 72 -6.33 9.94 7.40
CA GLY A 72 -5.76 10.94 8.30
C GLY A 72 -4.33 11.37 7.96
N ARG A 73 -3.80 10.98 6.80
CA ARG A 73 -2.47 11.44 6.37
C ARG A 73 -2.49 12.96 6.16
N PRO A 74 -1.51 13.71 6.72
CA PRO A 74 -1.41 15.14 6.47
C PRO A 74 -1.46 15.49 4.98
N ILE A 75 -2.27 16.46 4.62
CA ILE A 75 -2.50 16.87 3.22
C ILE A 75 -1.18 17.27 2.52
N ALA A 76 -0.26 17.87 3.26
CA ALA A 76 1.08 18.21 2.77
C ALA A 76 1.91 16.99 2.33
N GLN A 77 1.64 15.80 2.89
CA GLN A 77 2.33 14.54 2.57
C GLN A 77 1.65 13.78 1.42
N CYS A 78 0.36 14.02 1.15
CA CYS A 78 -0.41 13.27 0.15
C CYS A 78 0.15 13.35 -1.28
N PRO A 79 0.68 14.50 -1.77
CA PRO A 79 1.33 14.56 -3.08
C PRO A 79 2.53 13.62 -3.24
N GLY A 80 3.19 13.24 -2.13
CA GLY A 80 4.27 12.26 -2.13
C GLY A 80 3.83 10.87 -2.58
N GLU A 81 2.59 10.48 -2.22
CA GLU A 81 2.00 9.21 -2.67
C GLU A 81 1.83 9.19 -4.20
N MET A 82 1.38 10.31 -4.78
CA MET A 82 1.19 10.44 -6.23
C MET A 82 2.52 10.41 -6.99
N ARG A 83 3.54 11.11 -6.47
CA ARG A 83 4.89 11.04 -7.04
C ARG A 83 5.46 9.64 -7.00
N GLY A 84 5.34 8.96 -5.87
CA GLY A 84 5.80 7.58 -5.73
C GLY A 84 5.05 6.59 -6.65
N PHE A 85 3.75 6.78 -6.86
CA PHE A 85 2.97 6.02 -7.84
C PHE A 85 3.53 6.24 -9.26
N GLU A 86 3.76 7.49 -9.66
CA GLU A 86 4.29 7.84 -10.98
C GLU A 86 5.68 7.25 -11.22
N GLU A 87 6.61 7.48 -10.30
CA GLU A 87 7.99 6.99 -10.38
C GLU A 87 8.04 5.47 -10.55
N ARG A 88 7.28 4.75 -9.75
CA ARG A 88 7.21 3.28 -9.80
C ARG A 88 6.60 2.79 -11.10
N ALA A 89 5.48 3.40 -11.53
CA ALA A 89 4.83 3.02 -12.77
C ALA A 89 5.75 3.22 -13.99
N ARG A 90 6.38 4.40 -14.09
CA ARG A 90 7.32 4.70 -15.19
C ARG A 90 8.53 3.77 -15.17
N TYR A 91 9.13 3.54 -14.01
CA TYR A 91 10.23 2.59 -13.85
C TYR A 91 9.86 1.18 -14.35
N MET A 92 8.68 0.69 -13.99
CA MET A 92 8.24 -0.65 -14.43
C MET A 92 7.97 -0.69 -15.93
N ILE A 93 7.38 0.36 -16.51
CA ILE A 93 7.14 0.48 -17.95
C ILE A 93 8.48 0.50 -18.72
N GLU A 94 9.45 1.27 -18.28
CA GLU A 94 10.79 1.39 -18.89
C GLU A 94 11.58 0.06 -18.83
N ASN A 95 11.45 -0.67 -17.74
CA ASN A 95 12.15 -1.92 -17.53
C ASN A 95 11.40 -3.17 -18.04
N ALA A 96 10.20 -3.01 -18.61
CA ALA A 96 9.35 -4.13 -19.01
C ALA A 96 10.03 -5.02 -20.08
N ASP A 97 10.72 -4.44 -21.07
CA ASP A 97 11.42 -5.22 -22.09
C ASP A 97 12.47 -6.14 -21.50
N ARG A 98 13.31 -5.60 -20.61
CA ARG A 98 14.33 -6.38 -19.91
C ARG A 98 13.70 -7.43 -18.99
N ALA A 99 12.68 -7.04 -18.24
CA ALA A 99 12.00 -7.90 -17.26
C ALA A 99 11.27 -9.07 -17.93
N LEU A 100 10.68 -8.87 -19.12
CA LEU A 100 9.88 -9.85 -19.84
C LEU A 100 10.64 -10.53 -21.00
N SER A 101 11.91 -10.16 -21.24
CA SER A 101 12.74 -10.78 -22.28
C SER A 101 12.92 -12.28 -22.01
N ARG A 102 13.14 -13.02 -23.10
CA ARG A 102 13.54 -14.44 -23.03
C ARG A 102 14.85 -14.61 -22.28
N VAL A 103 14.96 -15.65 -21.50
CA VAL A 103 16.23 -16.06 -20.90
C VAL A 103 16.82 -17.17 -21.77
N ILE A 104 17.92 -16.87 -22.47
CA ILE A 104 18.62 -17.86 -23.28
C ILE A 104 19.42 -18.75 -22.33
N SER A 105 19.14 -20.05 -22.34
CA SER A 105 19.82 -21.04 -21.50
C SER A 105 21.01 -21.64 -22.21
N ILE A 106 20.83 -22.15 -23.44
CA ILE A 106 21.88 -22.73 -24.26
C ILE A 106 21.68 -22.28 -25.69
N LYS A 107 22.75 -21.82 -26.32
CA LYS A 107 22.78 -21.54 -27.75
C LYS A 107 24.02 -22.14 -28.36
N ASN A 108 23.82 -23.07 -29.26
CA ASN A 108 24.89 -23.67 -30.08
C ASN A 108 24.34 -23.97 -31.49
N ASP A 109 25.13 -24.62 -32.33
CA ASP A 109 24.75 -24.90 -33.73
C ASP A 109 23.60 -25.94 -33.87
N GLU A 110 23.31 -26.69 -32.81
CA GLU A 110 22.28 -27.73 -32.79
C GLU A 110 21.00 -27.30 -32.05
N PHE A 111 21.12 -26.43 -31.02
CA PHE A 111 20.01 -26.09 -30.13
C PHE A 111 19.96 -24.57 -29.78
N ASP A 112 18.75 -24.06 -29.73
CA ASP A 112 18.42 -22.71 -29.21
C ASP A 112 17.42 -22.90 -28.07
N ASN A 113 17.92 -23.08 -26.85
CA ASN A 113 17.10 -23.32 -25.66
C ASN A 113 16.88 -21.99 -24.91
N TYR A 114 15.62 -21.68 -24.65
CA TYR A 114 15.25 -20.47 -23.94
C TYR A 114 14.03 -20.67 -23.04
N ILE A 115 13.90 -19.78 -22.06
CA ILE A 115 12.72 -19.68 -21.20
C ILE A 115 11.91 -18.46 -21.64
N ASN A 116 10.67 -18.68 -22.07
CA ASN A 116 9.70 -17.60 -22.26
C ASN A 116 9.00 -17.26 -20.96
N LYS A 117 8.70 -15.99 -20.77
CA LYS A 117 7.83 -15.51 -19.69
C LYS A 117 6.42 -15.32 -20.26
N GLU A 118 5.48 -16.09 -19.73
CA GLU A 118 4.09 -16.09 -20.18
C GLU A 118 3.18 -15.45 -19.11
N PRO A 119 2.09 -14.77 -19.50
CA PRO A 119 1.10 -14.30 -18.56
C PRO A 119 0.50 -15.44 -17.73
N LEU A 120 0.28 -15.20 -16.46
CA LEU A 120 -0.35 -16.18 -15.56
C LEU A 120 -1.87 -16.29 -15.80
N GLY A 121 -2.50 -15.19 -16.21
CA GLY A 121 -3.95 -15.13 -16.46
C GLY A 121 -4.64 -13.99 -15.71
N THR A 122 -5.51 -14.29 -14.74
CA THR A 122 -6.16 -13.29 -13.90
C THR A 122 -5.43 -13.18 -12.56
N ILE A 123 -4.99 -11.98 -12.23
CA ILE A 123 -4.31 -11.65 -10.98
C ILE A 123 -5.30 -10.99 -10.03
N PHE A 124 -5.46 -11.52 -8.84
CA PHE A 124 -6.24 -10.91 -7.78
C PHE A 124 -5.34 -10.10 -6.87
N VAL A 125 -5.50 -8.78 -6.88
CA VAL A 125 -4.71 -7.82 -6.10
C VAL A 125 -5.51 -7.38 -4.89
N ILE A 126 -4.93 -7.54 -3.69
CA ILE A 126 -5.53 -7.12 -2.43
C ILE A 126 -4.61 -6.06 -1.82
N ALA A 127 -5.07 -4.81 -1.82
CA ALA A 127 -4.27 -3.65 -1.44
C ALA A 127 -4.64 -3.10 -0.06
N PRO A 128 -3.65 -2.59 0.70
CA PRO A 128 -3.83 -2.02 2.04
C PRO A 128 -4.26 -0.55 1.98
N TRP A 129 -4.53 0.00 3.15
CA TRP A 129 -5.00 1.38 3.32
C TRP A 129 -3.86 2.40 3.51
N ASN A 130 -2.69 2.00 4.04
CA ASN A 130 -1.68 2.95 4.51
C ASN A 130 -0.90 3.67 3.40
N TYR A 131 -0.57 2.98 2.32
CA TYR A 131 0.00 3.53 1.08
C TYR A 131 -0.78 2.98 -0.11
N PRO A 132 -2.05 3.40 -0.27
CA PRO A 132 -3.01 2.71 -1.15
C PRO A 132 -2.58 2.70 -2.62
N PHE A 133 -1.99 3.77 -3.11
CA PHE A 133 -1.56 3.88 -4.51
C PHE A 133 -0.16 3.30 -4.72
N ASN A 134 0.80 3.57 -3.82
CA ASN A 134 2.16 3.04 -3.91
C ASN A 134 2.24 1.52 -3.80
N THR A 135 1.34 0.90 -3.03
CA THR A 135 1.28 -0.57 -2.94
C THR A 135 0.54 -1.17 -4.13
N SER A 136 -0.56 -0.53 -4.55
CA SER A 136 -1.36 -1.01 -5.69
C SER A 136 -0.58 -0.96 -7.00
N VAL A 137 0.19 0.10 -7.26
CA VAL A 137 0.95 0.25 -8.50
C VAL A 137 1.97 -0.86 -8.70
N ASN A 138 2.61 -1.31 -7.60
CA ASN A 138 3.59 -2.40 -7.62
C ASN A 138 2.99 -3.74 -8.08
N SER A 139 1.68 -3.90 -7.98
CA SER A 139 0.96 -5.10 -8.37
C SER A 139 0.21 -4.93 -9.70
N ILE A 140 -0.48 -3.81 -9.89
CA ILE A 140 -1.34 -3.56 -11.05
C ILE A 140 -0.50 -3.37 -12.33
N VAL A 141 0.45 -2.45 -12.29
CA VAL A 141 1.23 -2.08 -13.48
C VAL A 141 2.04 -3.26 -14.03
N PRO A 142 2.85 -3.99 -13.24
CA PRO A 142 3.60 -5.12 -13.77
C PRO A 142 2.70 -6.28 -14.22
N SER A 143 1.54 -6.48 -13.57
CA SER A 143 0.57 -7.49 -14.01
C SER A 143 0.01 -7.18 -15.39
N LEU A 144 -0.40 -5.94 -15.64
CA LEU A 144 -0.90 -5.50 -16.94
C LEU A 144 0.20 -5.56 -18.02
N LEU A 145 1.42 -5.08 -17.72
CA LEU A 145 2.56 -5.16 -18.63
C LEU A 145 2.91 -6.59 -19.03
N ALA A 146 2.81 -7.53 -18.07
CA ALA A 146 3.04 -8.94 -18.33
C ALA A 146 1.91 -9.63 -19.11
N GLY A 147 0.82 -8.93 -19.44
CA GLY A 147 -0.29 -9.47 -20.23
C GLY A 147 -1.40 -10.13 -19.40
N ASN A 148 -1.46 -9.87 -18.10
CA ASN A 148 -2.50 -10.41 -17.22
C ASN A 148 -3.70 -9.48 -17.11
N ALA A 149 -4.88 -10.04 -16.79
CA ALA A 149 -6.01 -9.28 -16.29
C ALA A 149 -5.89 -9.09 -14.78
N VAL A 150 -6.45 -8.00 -14.27
CA VAL A 150 -6.36 -7.62 -12.85
C VAL A 150 -7.75 -7.38 -12.27
N ILE A 151 -8.04 -8.01 -11.13
CA ILE A 151 -9.16 -7.66 -10.26
C ILE A 151 -8.55 -7.10 -8.97
N LEU A 152 -8.89 -5.85 -8.65
CA LEU A 152 -8.45 -5.17 -7.44
C LEU A 152 -9.51 -5.26 -6.34
N LYS A 153 -9.12 -5.69 -5.15
CA LYS A 153 -9.85 -5.51 -3.90
C LYS A 153 -9.06 -4.58 -3.01
N HIS A 154 -9.55 -3.37 -2.80
CA HIS A 154 -8.91 -2.43 -1.87
C HIS A 154 -9.41 -2.63 -0.43
N SER A 155 -8.69 -2.07 0.53
CA SER A 155 -9.17 -1.98 1.91
C SER A 155 -10.51 -1.24 1.97
N SER A 156 -11.44 -1.68 2.83
CA SER A 156 -12.68 -0.94 3.11
C SER A 156 -12.44 0.44 3.75
N GLN A 157 -11.23 0.68 4.25
CA GLN A 157 -10.83 2.00 4.76
C GLN A 157 -10.52 2.98 3.62
N THR A 158 -10.17 2.49 2.43
CA THR A 158 -9.77 3.32 1.28
C THR A 158 -10.51 2.91 0.00
N PRO A 159 -11.86 2.86 0.03
CA PRO A 159 -12.64 2.43 -1.14
C PRO A 159 -12.49 3.40 -2.31
N LEU A 160 -12.39 4.71 -2.06
CA LEU A 160 -12.24 5.72 -3.11
C LEU A 160 -10.96 5.51 -3.92
N CYS A 161 -9.90 4.95 -3.32
CA CYS A 161 -8.66 4.69 -4.05
C CYS A 161 -8.84 3.62 -5.15
N ALA A 162 -9.65 2.58 -4.91
CA ALA A 162 -9.98 1.61 -5.96
C ALA A 162 -10.84 2.22 -7.07
N GLU A 163 -11.81 3.05 -6.68
CA GLU A 163 -12.73 3.74 -7.59
C GLU A 163 -11.98 4.70 -8.51
N GLU A 164 -11.05 5.50 -7.97
CA GLU A 164 -10.21 6.45 -8.71
C GLU A 164 -9.28 5.74 -9.71
N LEU A 165 -8.64 4.65 -9.30
CA LEU A 165 -7.83 3.83 -10.20
C LEU A 165 -8.66 3.22 -11.33
N TYR A 166 -9.84 2.70 -11.00
CA TYR A 166 -10.73 2.11 -11.99
C TYR A 166 -11.28 3.14 -12.98
N GLU A 167 -11.67 4.32 -12.49
CA GLU A 167 -12.17 5.39 -13.36
C GLU A 167 -11.08 5.87 -14.33
N ALA A 168 -9.84 5.98 -13.88
CA ALA A 168 -8.71 6.28 -14.76
C ALA A 168 -8.49 5.17 -15.81
N ALA A 169 -8.57 3.91 -15.42
CA ALA A 169 -8.46 2.79 -16.35
C ALA A 169 -9.58 2.78 -17.39
N LYS A 170 -10.79 3.06 -16.98
CA LYS A 170 -11.98 3.14 -17.85
C LYS A 170 -11.86 4.26 -18.90
N GLN A 171 -11.23 5.38 -18.54
CA GLN A 171 -10.97 6.51 -19.44
C GLN A 171 -9.74 6.32 -20.33
N SER A 172 -8.92 5.33 -20.04
CA SER A 172 -7.67 5.07 -20.76
C SER A 172 -7.88 4.17 -21.99
N SER A 173 -6.78 3.93 -22.71
CA SER A 173 -6.73 2.99 -23.83
C SER A 173 -6.63 1.52 -23.40
N LEU A 174 -6.73 1.20 -22.13
CA LEU A 174 -6.80 -0.18 -21.67
C LEU A 174 -8.08 -0.86 -22.18
N PRO A 175 -8.03 -2.12 -22.62
CA PRO A 175 -9.23 -2.84 -22.99
C PRO A 175 -10.24 -2.91 -21.85
N LYS A 176 -11.53 -2.79 -22.18
CA LYS A 176 -12.59 -2.93 -21.19
C LYS A 176 -12.43 -4.25 -20.43
N ASN A 177 -12.62 -4.21 -19.12
CA ASN A 177 -12.55 -5.35 -18.20
C ASN A 177 -11.14 -5.94 -17.95
N ILE A 178 -10.07 -5.38 -18.54
CA ILE A 178 -8.71 -5.86 -18.26
C ILE A 178 -8.26 -5.50 -16.83
N PHE A 179 -8.72 -4.36 -16.34
CA PHE A 179 -8.60 -3.93 -14.95
C PHE A 179 -9.99 -3.68 -14.37
N GLN A 180 -10.32 -4.33 -13.28
CA GLN A 180 -11.59 -4.21 -12.57
C GLN A 180 -11.34 -4.08 -11.07
N TYR A 181 -12.34 -3.60 -10.32
CA TYR A 181 -12.30 -3.62 -8.85
C TYR A 181 -13.60 -4.19 -8.29
N LEU A 182 -13.53 -4.70 -7.07
CA LEU A 182 -14.68 -5.17 -6.31
C LEU A 182 -14.53 -4.75 -4.84
N HIS A 183 -15.58 -4.21 -4.26
CA HIS A 183 -15.70 -4.09 -2.81
C HIS A 183 -16.17 -5.42 -2.23
N LEU A 184 -15.31 -6.06 -1.44
CA LEU A 184 -15.53 -7.41 -0.94
C LEU A 184 -15.31 -7.47 0.57
N ASP A 185 -16.10 -8.27 1.25
CA ASP A 185 -15.81 -8.71 2.61
C ASP A 185 -14.76 -9.84 2.63
N HIS A 186 -14.44 -10.35 3.81
CA HIS A 186 -13.43 -11.38 3.97
C HIS A 186 -13.84 -12.74 3.39
N ASP A 187 -15.11 -13.10 3.51
CA ASP A 187 -15.63 -14.39 3.03
C ASP A 187 -15.69 -14.39 1.50
N GLN A 188 -16.19 -13.30 0.90
CA GLN A 188 -16.18 -13.09 -0.55
C GLN A 188 -14.75 -13.10 -1.10
N THR A 189 -13.81 -12.43 -0.40
CA THR A 189 -12.39 -12.44 -0.76
C THR A 189 -11.82 -13.86 -0.77
N SER A 190 -12.11 -14.65 0.27
CA SER A 190 -11.66 -16.05 0.35
C SER A 190 -12.23 -16.93 -0.76
N ARG A 191 -13.50 -16.73 -1.13
CA ARG A 191 -14.15 -17.45 -2.24
C ARG A 191 -13.50 -17.11 -3.58
N ILE A 192 -13.25 -15.83 -3.86
CA ILE A 192 -12.58 -15.42 -5.11
C ILE A 192 -11.19 -16.05 -5.20
N ILE A 193 -10.42 -16.06 -4.12
CA ILE A 193 -9.11 -16.72 -4.08
C ILE A 193 -9.23 -18.22 -4.44
N SER A 194 -10.32 -18.86 -4.04
CA SER A 194 -10.56 -20.28 -4.30
C SER A 194 -11.06 -20.56 -5.72
N ASP A 195 -11.50 -19.54 -6.48
CA ASP A 195 -12.03 -19.71 -7.83
C ASP A 195 -10.93 -20.08 -8.84
N SER A 196 -11.20 -21.06 -9.70
CA SER A 196 -10.23 -21.59 -10.67
C SER A 196 -9.77 -20.57 -11.72
N ARG A 197 -10.55 -19.51 -11.94
CA ARG A 197 -10.22 -18.41 -12.87
C ARG A 197 -9.15 -17.45 -12.31
N ILE A 198 -8.89 -17.46 -10.99
CA ILE A 198 -7.79 -16.71 -10.39
C ILE A 198 -6.51 -17.56 -10.50
N ASN A 199 -5.48 -16.97 -11.06
CA ASN A 199 -4.22 -17.66 -11.36
C ASN A 199 -3.08 -17.25 -10.43
N HIS A 200 -3.19 -16.11 -9.77
CA HIS A 200 -2.21 -15.64 -8.78
C HIS A 200 -2.85 -14.61 -7.86
N VAL A 201 -2.35 -14.51 -6.64
CA VAL A 201 -2.80 -13.52 -5.65
C VAL A 201 -1.63 -12.64 -5.25
N LEU A 202 -1.84 -11.32 -5.26
CA LEU A 202 -0.90 -10.34 -4.73
C LEU A 202 -1.56 -9.65 -3.54
N PHE A 203 -0.96 -9.79 -2.38
CA PHE A 203 -1.50 -9.25 -1.12
C PHE A 203 -0.47 -8.39 -0.42
N THR A 204 -0.85 -7.17 -0.09
CA THR A 204 -0.12 -6.32 0.85
C THR A 204 -1.01 -6.02 2.05
N GLY A 205 -0.53 -6.31 3.26
CA GLY A 205 -1.33 -6.10 4.47
C GLY A 205 -0.74 -6.76 5.71
N SER A 206 -1.60 -7.13 6.68
CA SER A 206 -1.16 -7.71 7.94
C SER A 206 -0.67 -9.17 7.79
N VAL A 207 0.18 -9.60 8.73
CA VAL A 207 0.62 -11.01 8.83
C VAL A 207 -0.58 -11.95 8.98
N SER A 208 -1.60 -11.57 9.77
CA SER A 208 -2.82 -12.37 9.93
C SER A 208 -3.60 -12.49 8.62
N GLY A 209 -3.68 -11.40 7.84
CA GLY A 209 -4.25 -11.40 6.50
C GLY A 209 -3.50 -12.34 5.56
N GLY A 210 -2.17 -12.28 5.53
CA GLY A 210 -1.33 -13.17 4.72
C GLY A 210 -1.54 -14.65 5.06
N LYS A 211 -1.68 -14.99 6.34
CA LYS A 211 -2.03 -16.35 6.77
C LYS A 211 -3.41 -16.79 6.24
N GLN A 212 -4.39 -15.89 6.24
CA GLN A 212 -5.72 -16.17 5.69
C GLN A 212 -5.68 -16.36 4.17
N ILE A 213 -4.91 -15.54 3.43
CA ILE A 213 -4.68 -15.73 1.99
C ILE A 213 -4.13 -17.13 1.70
N LYS A 214 -3.09 -17.54 2.43
CA LYS A 214 -2.51 -18.89 2.28
C LYS A 214 -3.53 -19.97 2.55
N LYS A 215 -4.37 -19.82 3.57
CA LYS A 215 -5.45 -20.75 3.90
C LYS A 215 -6.50 -20.81 2.77
N SER A 216 -6.86 -19.67 2.19
CA SER A 216 -7.86 -19.61 1.11
C SER A 216 -7.36 -20.22 -0.21
N ILE A 217 -6.06 -20.15 -0.49
CA ILE A 217 -5.46 -20.86 -1.63
C ILE A 217 -5.60 -22.38 -1.46
N GLY A 218 -5.45 -22.87 -0.24
CA GLY A 218 -5.63 -24.30 0.09
C GLY A 218 -4.73 -25.22 -0.73
N THR A 219 -5.33 -26.18 -1.42
CA THR A 219 -4.65 -27.19 -2.24
C THR A 219 -4.42 -26.77 -3.69
N ARG A 220 -4.76 -25.53 -4.05
CA ARG A 220 -4.54 -25.04 -5.42
C ARG A 220 -3.05 -24.80 -5.69
N PHE A 221 -2.60 -25.15 -6.88
CA PHE A 221 -1.22 -24.92 -7.34
C PHE A 221 -1.04 -23.52 -7.95
N ILE A 222 -1.39 -22.49 -7.19
CA ILE A 222 -1.17 -21.08 -7.57
C ILE A 222 -0.23 -20.40 -6.58
N GLY A 223 0.53 -19.42 -7.07
CA GLY A 223 1.40 -18.61 -6.24
C GLY A 223 0.65 -17.49 -5.51
N ALA A 224 1.26 -16.99 -4.44
CA ALA A 224 0.89 -15.73 -3.81
C ALA A 224 2.13 -14.91 -3.52
N GLY A 225 2.12 -13.64 -3.94
CA GLY A 225 3.04 -12.61 -3.46
C GLY A 225 2.47 -11.99 -2.19
N LEU A 226 3.23 -12.03 -1.10
CA LEU A 226 2.79 -11.55 0.19
C LEU A 226 3.76 -10.47 0.69
N GLU A 227 3.31 -9.24 0.74
CA GLU A 227 3.98 -8.11 1.38
C GLU A 227 3.29 -7.82 2.71
N LEU A 228 4.01 -8.02 3.82
CA LEU A 228 3.41 -8.02 5.15
C LEU A 228 3.99 -6.89 6.01
N GLY A 229 3.53 -6.77 7.25
CA GLY A 229 4.08 -5.81 8.19
C GLY A 229 5.48 -6.21 8.67
N GLY A 230 6.20 -5.22 9.17
CA GLY A 230 7.52 -5.35 9.75
C GLY A 230 7.62 -4.72 11.13
N LYS A 231 8.82 -4.72 11.68
CA LYS A 231 9.25 -3.98 12.85
C LYS A 231 10.73 -3.64 12.63
N ASP A 232 10.95 -2.65 11.76
CA ASP A 232 12.25 -2.39 11.19
C ASP A 232 13.21 -1.80 12.24
N PRO A 233 14.43 -2.36 12.38
CA PRO A 233 15.43 -1.83 13.27
C PRO A 233 16.33 -0.82 12.57
N ALA A 234 16.86 0.13 13.34
CA ALA A 234 17.98 0.96 12.96
C ALA A 234 19.14 0.80 13.93
N TYR A 235 20.38 0.92 13.44
CA TYR A 235 21.58 0.93 14.26
C TYR A 235 22.38 2.21 14.00
N VAL A 236 22.59 2.99 15.07
CA VAL A 236 23.32 4.27 15.04
C VAL A 236 24.71 4.06 15.60
N ARG A 237 25.71 4.14 14.73
CA ARG A 237 27.14 3.96 15.06
C ARG A 237 27.70 5.25 15.66
N ALA A 238 28.75 5.12 16.51
CA ALA A 238 29.42 6.26 17.16
C ALA A 238 30.12 7.22 16.17
N ASP A 239 30.42 6.76 14.96
CA ASP A 239 31.11 7.52 13.89
C ASP A 239 30.16 8.06 12.81
N CYS A 240 28.84 8.03 13.04
CA CYS A 240 27.85 8.54 12.09
C CYS A 240 27.78 10.09 12.11
N ASP A 241 27.21 10.67 11.04
CA ASP A 241 26.65 12.01 11.09
C ASP A 241 25.37 11.96 11.96
N LEU A 242 25.49 12.46 13.19
CA LEU A 242 24.45 12.30 14.19
C LEU A 242 23.19 13.10 13.86
N ASP A 243 23.32 14.32 13.30
CA ASP A 243 22.18 15.15 12.95
C ASP A 243 21.39 14.54 11.80
N HIS A 244 22.08 14.10 10.75
CA HIS A 244 21.47 13.35 9.64
C HIS A 244 20.79 12.06 10.12
N ALA A 245 21.43 11.30 11.02
CA ALA A 245 20.83 10.07 11.56
C ALA A 245 19.55 10.36 12.35
N VAL A 246 19.55 11.39 13.19
CA VAL A 246 18.37 11.78 13.98
C VAL A 246 17.23 12.22 13.09
N GLU A 247 17.47 13.12 12.14
CA GLU A 247 16.42 13.62 11.22
C GLU A 247 15.76 12.48 10.43
N ASN A 248 16.56 11.59 9.84
CA ASN A 248 16.04 10.46 9.07
C ASN A 248 15.31 9.44 9.94
N LEU A 249 15.76 9.18 11.16
CA LEU A 249 15.12 8.20 12.04
C LEU A 249 13.84 8.74 12.68
N VAL A 250 13.75 10.03 12.95
CA VAL A 250 12.50 10.66 13.37
C VAL A 250 11.47 10.61 12.25
N ASP A 251 11.86 10.99 11.02
CA ASP A 251 10.98 10.87 9.86
C ASP A 251 10.55 9.41 9.62
N GLY A 252 11.50 8.48 9.62
CA GLY A 252 11.24 7.05 9.44
C GLY A 252 10.35 6.43 10.52
N SER A 253 10.28 7.04 11.72
CA SER A 253 9.42 6.60 12.81
C SER A 253 8.01 7.21 12.75
N TYR A 254 7.88 8.47 12.30
CA TYR A 254 6.63 9.22 12.44
C TYR A 254 5.96 9.62 11.13
N PHE A 255 6.61 9.47 9.97
CA PHE A 255 5.97 9.73 8.69
C PHE A 255 4.67 8.93 8.56
N ASN A 256 3.60 9.57 8.06
CA ASN A 256 2.25 8.98 8.01
C ASN A 256 1.76 8.47 9.38
N SER A 257 2.12 9.17 10.46
CA SER A 257 1.84 8.80 11.86
C SER A 257 2.36 7.40 12.23
N GLY A 258 3.53 7.02 11.70
CA GLY A 258 4.16 5.72 11.92
C GLY A 258 3.48 4.54 11.21
N GLN A 259 2.46 4.80 10.39
CA GLN A 259 1.63 3.77 9.78
C GLN A 259 2.26 3.22 8.49
N SER A 260 3.49 2.69 8.60
CA SER A 260 4.27 2.14 7.50
C SER A 260 4.67 0.68 7.78
N CYS A 261 4.69 -0.16 6.75
CA CYS A 261 5.19 -1.53 6.86
C CYS A 261 6.70 -1.58 7.12
N CYS A 262 7.42 -0.51 6.76
CA CYS A 262 8.86 -0.31 6.97
C CYS A 262 9.13 0.85 7.96
N GLY A 263 8.20 1.17 8.85
CA GLY A 263 8.39 2.15 9.92
C GLY A 263 9.51 1.73 10.86
N ILE A 264 10.37 2.68 11.24
CA ILE A 264 11.44 2.42 12.19
C ILE A 264 10.84 2.33 13.60
N GLU A 265 10.84 1.15 14.16
CA GLU A 265 10.22 0.88 15.45
C GLU A 265 11.22 0.50 16.56
N ARG A 266 12.49 0.28 16.21
CA ARG A 266 13.57 -0.04 17.14
C ARG A 266 14.84 0.65 16.70
N ILE A 267 15.40 1.48 17.58
CA ILE A 267 16.66 2.18 17.31
C ILE A 267 17.71 1.74 18.35
N TYR A 268 18.76 1.09 17.87
CA TYR A 268 19.91 0.68 18.68
C TYR A 268 21.01 1.73 18.51
N VAL A 269 21.42 2.35 19.62
CA VAL A 269 22.38 3.45 19.59
C VAL A 269 23.67 3.04 20.31
N ASP A 270 24.83 3.32 19.70
CA ASP A 270 26.12 3.12 20.36
C ASP A 270 26.16 3.86 21.69
N LYS A 271 26.65 3.19 22.74
CA LYS A 271 26.67 3.69 24.11
C LYS A 271 27.38 5.06 24.24
N LYS A 272 28.39 5.32 23.39
CA LYS A 272 29.18 6.56 23.44
C LYS A 272 28.38 7.80 23.08
N ILE A 273 27.36 7.65 22.26
CA ILE A 273 26.55 8.77 21.73
C ILE A 273 25.09 8.70 22.19
N TYR A 274 24.73 7.71 23.01
CA TYR A 274 23.33 7.41 23.38
C TYR A 274 22.60 8.62 23.95
N ASN A 275 23.16 9.29 24.96
CA ASN A 275 22.47 10.42 25.59
C ASN A 275 22.27 11.58 24.61
N THR A 276 23.29 11.93 23.83
CA THR A 276 23.21 13.01 22.84
C THR A 276 22.21 12.66 21.74
N PHE A 277 22.16 11.40 21.30
CA PHE A 277 21.17 10.94 20.34
C PHE A 277 19.76 11.10 20.89
N VAL A 278 19.49 10.63 22.11
CA VAL A 278 18.16 10.69 22.74
C VAL A 278 17.68 12.12 22.90
N GLU A 279 18.55 13.05 23.35
CA GLU A 279 18.23 14.47 23.46
C GLU A 279 17.85 15.08 22.09
N LYS A 280 18.70 14.87 21.07
CA LYS A 280 18.44 15.38 19.72
C LYS A 280 17.19 14.77 19.10
N PHE A 281 16.97 13.46 19.26
CA PHE A 281 15.78 12.77 18.77
C PHE A 281 14.51 13.34 19.39
N LYS A 282 14.52 13.55 20.71
CA LYS A 282 13.43 14.23 21.41
C LYS A 282 13.17 15.62 20.87
N ASP A 283 14.22 16.45 20.73
CA ASP A 283 14.09 17.83 20.26
C ASP A 283 13.51 17.93 18.86
N VAL A 284 13.84 17.00 17.96
CA VAL A 284 13.27 16.93 16.60
C VAL A 284 11.83 16.41 16.64
N THR A 285 11.55 15.38 17.45
CA THR A 285 10.19 14.84 17.62
C THR A 285 9.23 15.89 18.16
N GLU A 286 9.65 16.68 19.15
CA GLU A 286 8.81 17.70 19.77
C GLU A 286 8.49 18.91 18.86
N LYS A 287 9.08 18.97 17.65
CA LYS A 287 8.72 19.94 16.60
C LYS A 287 7.56 19.49 15.73
N TYR A 288 7.13 18.24 15.85
CA TYR A 288 5.96 17.77 15.12
C TYR A 288 4.70 18.49 15.58
N VAL A 289 3.81 18.76 14.63
CA VAL A 289 2.52 19.40 14.85
C VAL A 289 1.45 18.33 14.68
N LEU A 290 0.94 17.83 15.81
CA LEU A 290 -0.24 16.95 15.83
C LEU A 290 -1.47 17.82 15.59
N GLY A 291 -2.14 17.61 14.45
CA GLY A 291 -3.20 18.52 14.02
C GLY A 291 -4.22 17.90 13.08
N ASN A 292 -5.19 18.72 12.68
CA ASN A 292 -6.13 18.36 11.62
C ASN A 292 -5.33 18.13 10.32
N PRO A 293 -5.40 16.92 9.74
CA PRO A 293 -4.58 16.57 8.57
C PRO A 293 -4.92 17.37 7.31
N LEU A 294 -6.04 18.09 7.29
CA LEU A 294 -6.41 18.99 6.19
C LEU A 294 -5.67 20.34 6.23
N GLU A 295 -4.98 20.65 7.31
CA GLU A 295 -4.19 21.87 7.47
C GLU A 295 -2.75 21.63 7.00
N MET A 296 -2.18 22.61 6.29
CA MET A 296 -0.84 22.45 5.67
C MET A 296 0.30 22.39 6.70
N GLU A 297 0.10 22.96 7.86
CA GLU A 297 1.07 22.99 8.97
C GLU A 297 1.14 21.65 9.70
N THR A 298 0.11 20.83 9.60
CA THR A 298 0.06 19.52 10.24
C THR A 298 1.04 18.57 9.55
N ASN A 299 1.94 17.97 10.33
CA ASN A 299 2.85 16.94 9.85
C ASN A 299 2.69 15.61 10.61
N LEU A 300 1.90 15.57 11.68
CA LEU A 300 1.46 14.38 12.38
C LEU A 300 -0.07 14.37 12.45
N GLY A 301 -0.71 13.48 11.70
CA GLY A 301 -2.17 13.34 11.66
C GLY A 301 -2.68 12.28 12.63
N PRO A 302 -4.00 12.04 12.65
CA PRO A 302 -4.58 10.94 13.42
C PRO A 302 -4.17 9.59 12.83
N VAL A 303 -4.13 8.55 13.65
CA VAL A 303 -4.04 7.18 13.15
C VAL A 303 -5.39 6.73 12.58
N VAL A 304 -5.36 5.76 11.69
CA VAL A 304 -6.47 5.40 10.78
C VAL A 304 -7.81 5.09 11.45
N LYS A 305 -7.83 4.71 12.71
CA LYS A 305 -9.04 4.36 13.46
C LYS A 305 -8.83 4.32 14.95
N GLN A 306 -9.91 4.49 15.70
CA GLN A 306 -9.92 4.51 17.17
C GLN A 306 -9.31 3.24 17.80
N SER A 307 -9.58 2.06 17.22
CA SER A 307 -9.00 0.82 17.75
C SER A 307 -7.49 0.76 17.61
N ALA A 308 -6.92 1.38 16.56
CA ALA A 308 -5.46 1.49 16.40
C ALA A 308 -4.87 2.46 17.43
N ALA A 309 -5.51 3.61 17.66
CA ALA A 309 -5.11 4.56 18.69
C ALA A 309 -5.08 3.90 20.07
N ASN A 310 -6.16 3.20 20.44
CA ASN A 310 -6.25 2.49 21.72
C ASN A 310 -5.17 1.40 21.86
N TYR A 311 -4.89 0.69 20.77
CA TYR A 311 -3.82 -0.33 20.75
C TYR A 311 -2.45 0.30 21.01
N ILE A 312 -2.11 1.39 20.29
CA ILE A 312 -0.83 2.11 20.46
C ILE A 312 -0.68 2.61 21.91
N ARG A 313 -1.71 3.26 22.47
CA ARG A 313 -1.70 3.70 23.88
C ARG A 313 -1.47 2.53 24.84
N SER A 314 -2.07 1.37 24.56
CA SER A 314 -1.88 0.17 25.40
C SER A 314 -0.43 -0.37 25.31
N GLU A 315 0.20 -0.32 24.13
CA GLU A 315 1.60 -0.72 23.94
C GLU A 315 2.55 0.22 24.71
N VAL A 316 2.32 1.54 24.62
CA VAL A 316 3.09 2.55 25.38
C VAL A 316 2.98 2.32 26.89
N ASN A 317 1.73 2.14 27.40
CA ASN A 317 1.50 1.86 28.81
C ASN A 317 2.16 0.55 29.27
N ASN A 318 2.11 -0.48 28.42
CA ASN A 318 2.78 -1.75 28.70
C ASN A 318 4.30 -1.59 28.76
N ALA A 319 4.89 -0.83 27.83
CA ALA A 319 6.31 -0.55 27.83
C ALA A 319 6.75 0.21 29.11
N ILE A 320 5.96 1.21 29.51
CA ILE A 320 6.19 1.96 30.77
C ILE A 320 6.11 1.03 31.98
N SER A 321 5.12 0.15 32.05
CA SER A 321 4.97 -0.81 33.14
C SER A 321 6.14 -1.81 33.26
N GLN A 322 6.86 -2.04 32.16
CA GLN A 322 8.05 -2.89 32.08
C GLN A 322 9.36 -2.09 32.29
N GLY A 323 9.28 -0.84 32.72
CA GLY A 323 10.45 0.00 33.04
C GLY A 323 10.89 0.93 31.90
N GLY A 324 10.15 1.01 30.81
CA GLY A 324 10.34 2.01 29.77
C GLY A 324 10.10 3.42 30.31
N LYS A 325 10.75 4.40 29.69
CA LYS A 325 10.59 5.81 30.06
C LYS A 325 9.98 6.57 28.90
N ASN A 326 8.83 7.21 29.13
CA ASN A 326 8.36 8.25 28.22
C ASN A 326 9.23 9.49 28.41
N ILE A 327 9.84 9.96 27.31
CA ILE A 327 10.74 11.13 27.32
C ILE A 327 10.13 12.35 26.61
N ILE A 328 8.96 12.18 25.98
CA ILE A 328 8.25 13.24 25.28
C ILE A 328 7.29 13.96 26.25
N ASP A 329 7.22 15.29 26.16
CA ASP A 329 6.21 16.06 26.88
C ASP A 329 4.86 16.00 26.13
N ASN A 330 3.98 15.10 26.55
CA ASN A 330 2.67 14.89 25.93
C ASN A 330 1.80 16.15 25.93
N LYS A 331 2.06 17.14 26.81
CA LYS A 331 1.32 18.40 26.81
C LYS A 331 1.51 19.23 25.53
N LYS A 332 2.57 18.94 24.79
CA LYS A 332 2.79 19.54 23.45
C LYS A 332 1.86 19.00 22.38
N PHE A 333 1.24 17.85 22.62
CA PHE A 333 0.36 17.15 21.70
C PHE A 333 -1.07 17.10 22.24
N ASN A 334 -1.64 18.26 22.53
CA ASN A 334 -2.89 18.44 23.27
C ASN A 334 -4.17 17.93 22.57
N LEU A 335 -4.10 17.54 21.29
CA LEU A 335 -5.21 16.91 20.60
C LEU A 335 -5.40 15.43 20.98
N ASP A 336 -4.43 14.79 21.60
CA ASP A 336 -4.61 13.47 22.20
C ASP A 336 -5.42 13.61 23.51
N ASP A 337 -6.72 13.33 23.43
CA ASP A 337 -7.64 13.33 24.58
C ASP A 337 -7.81 11.95 25.23
N GLY A 338 -7.06 10.94 24.73
CA GLY A 338 -7.15 9.56 25.17
C GLY A 338 -8.28 8.75 24.53
N ASN A 339 -9.23 9.39 23.81
CA ASN A 339 -10.44 8.76 23.28
C ASN A 339 -10.67 9.00 21.78
N ASN A 340 -9.77 9.69 21.13
CA ASN A 340 -9.82 9.96 19.69
C ASN A 340 -8.71 9.24 18.91
N CYS A 341 -8.61 9.48 17.61
CA CYS A 341 -7.59 8.90 16.75
C CYS A 341 -6.23 9.63 16.78
N TYR A 342 -6.12 10.75 17.48
CA TYR A 342 -4.87 11.48 17.66
C TYR A 342 -4.08 10.87 18.80
N VAL A 343 -2.82 10.51 18.55
CA VAL A 343 -1.95 9.84 19.54
C VAL A 343 -0.68 10.64 19.70
N SER A 344 -0.31 10.93 20.95
CA SER A 344 0.90 11.66 21.35
C SER A 344 2.07 10.74 21.66
#